data_efb75db594e449dce20ac08e86fe82fa
#
_entry.id   efb75db594e449dce20ac08e86fe82fa
#
_cell.length_a   1.000
_cell.length_b   1.000
_cell.length_c   1.000
_cell.angle_alpha   90.00
_cell.angle_beta   90.00
_cell.angle_gamma   90.00
#
_symmetry.space_group_name_H-M   'P 1'
#
loop_
_entity.id
_entity.type
_entity.pdbx_description
1 polymer ?
#
loop_
_entity_poly.entity_id
_entity_poly.type
_entity_poly.pdbx_seq_one_letter_code
_entity_poly.pdbx_strand_id
1 'polypeptide(L)'
;MINIQKLIDDTKCYETVRELRWAEGVKCPHCGSVEITKRGRDERQKERQRYECKGCGRQFDDLSGTIFEGHHQPLRVWMVCLYLMGLNLSNAQIAAELELNKADVQSMTKQLREGIVAKKSQSS
;
A
#
# COMPACT_ATOMS: atom_id res chain seq x y z
N MET A 1 26.86 2.02 3.80
CA MET A 1 25.53 2.00 4.38
C MET A 1 24.66 0.96 3.66
N ILE A 2 23.92 0.20 4.41
CA ILE A 2 23.05 -0.84 3.83
C ILE A 2 21.82 -0.18 3.22
N ASN A 3 21.52 -0.55 1.99
CA ASN A 3 20.30 -0.08 1.34
C ASN A 3 19.16 -0.98 1.79
N ILE A 4 18.35 -0.49 2.73
CA ILE A 4 17.27 -1.26 3.32
C ILE A 4 16.26 -1.72 2.28
N GLN A 5 16.07 -0.94 1.22
CA GLN A 5 15.12 -1.29 0.15
C GLN A 5 15.45 -2.64 -0.48
N LYS A 6 16.73 -2.98 -0.53
CA LYS A 6 17.16 -4.25 -1.15
C LYS A 6 16.95 -5.46 -0.25
N LEU A 7 16.67 -5.23 1.02
CA LEU A 7 16.43 -6.31 1.98
C LEU A 7 14.97 -6.76 2.02
N ILE A 8 14.09 -5.99 1.41
CA ILE A 8 12.65 -6.27 1.42
C ILE A 8 12.23 -6.63 0.00
N ASP A 9 11.66 -7.82 -0.18
CA ASP A 9 11.19 -8.22 -1.50
C ASP A 9 9.71 -7.87 -1.66
N ASP A 10 9.25 -7.91 -2.90
CA ASP A 10 7.88 -7.52 -3.22
C ASP A 10 6.87 -8.47 -2.61
N THR A 11 7.20 -9.77 -2.52
CA THR A 11 6.30 -10.74 -1.91
C THR A 11 5.95 -10.34 -0.48
N LYS A 12 6.97 -10.00 0.31
CA LYS A 12 6.75 -9.60 1.69
C LYS A 12 5.99 -8.29 1.78
N CYS A 13 6.26 -7.36 0.86
CA CYS A 13 5.53 -6.09 0.84
C CYS A 13 4.04 -6.33 0.64
N TYR A 14 3.68 -7.16 -0.32
CA TYR A 14 2.27 -7.43 -0.58
C TYR A 14 1.62 -8.23 0.52
N GLU A 15 2.36 -9.15 1.13
CA GLU A 15 1.85 -9.87 2.30
C GLU A 15 1.53 -8.91 3.42
N THR A 16 2.41 -7.95 3.67
CA THR A 16 2.19 -6.96 4.73
C THR A 16 0.95 -6.11 4.44
N VAL A 17 0.79 -5.67 3.20
CA VAL A 17 -0.39 -4.89 2.82
C VAL A 17 -1.66 -5.70 3.04
N ARG A 18 -1.65 -6.99 2.66
CA ARG A 18 -2.82 -7.84 2.86
C ARG A 18 -3.16 -7.99 4.33
N GLU A 19 -2.14 -8.17 5.18
CA GLU A 19 -2.37 -8.29 6.62
C GLU A 19 -2.97 -7.02 7.20
N LEU A 20 -2.46 -5.86 6.77
CA LEU A 20 -2.97 -4.59 7.26
C LEU A 20 -4.35 -4.28 6.73
N ARG A 21 -4.58 -4.57 5.44
CA ARG A 21 -5.80 -4.15 4.78
C ARG A 21 -6.94 -5.15 4.96
N TRP A 22 -6.60 -6.43 4.91
CA TRP A 22 -7.61 -7.49 4.92
C TRP A 22 -7.61 -8.25 6.25
N ALA A 23 -7.40 -7.54 7.35
CA ALA A 23 -7.32 -8.15 8.67
C ALA A 23 -8.57 -8.96 9.00
N GLU A 24 -9.73 -8.54 8.48
CA GLU A 24 -11.00 -9.24 8.72
C GLU A 24 -11.52 -9.91 7.46
N GLY A 25 -10.62 -10.14 6.48
CA GLY A 25 -11.01 -10.75 5.22
C GLY A 25 -11.16 -9.72 4.11
N VAL A 26 -11.11 -10.20 2.88
CA VAL A 26 -11.18 -9.33 1.72
C VAL A 26 -12.60 -8.78 1.57
N LYS A 27 -12.69 -7.49 1.33
CA LYS A 27 -13.97 -6.80 1.20
C LYS A 27 -13.89 -5.84 0.03
N CYS A 28 -14.94 -5.79 -0.77
CA CYS A 28 -14.96 -4.93 -1.95
C CYS A 28 -14.86 -3.45 -1.54
N PRO A 29 -13.88 -2.71 -2.09
CA PRO A 29 -13.77 -1.28 -1.76
C PRO A 29 -14.86 -0.43 -2.40
N HIS A 30 -15.62 -0.99 -3.34
CA HIS A 30 -16.67 -0.24 -4.03
C HIS A 30 -18.03 -0.40 -3.35
N CYS A 31 -18.40 -1.61 -2.92
CA CYS A 31 -19.72 -1.85 -2.37
C CYS A 31 -19.73 -2.49 -0.98
N GLY A 32 -18.56 -2.90 -0.48
CA GLY A 32 -18.45 -3.49 0.84
C GLY A 32 -18.81 -4.95 0.96
N SER A 33 -19.13 -5.62 -0.15
CA SER A 33 -19.50 -7.03 -0.12
C SER A 33 -18.30 -7.89 0.28
N VAL A 34 -18.57 -8.98 0.98
CA VAL A 34 -17.54 -9.96 1.33
C VAL A 34 -17.50 -11.14 0.36
N GLU A 35 -18.38 -11.13 -0.64
CA GLU A 35 -18.43 -12.21 -1.63
C GLU A 35 -17.43 -11.91 -2.73
N ILE A 36 -16.20 -12.32 -2.50
CA ILE A 36 -15.06 -11.98 -3.34
C ILE A 36 -14.45 -13.24 -3.92
N THR A 37 -14.13 -13.19 -5.21
CA THR A 37 -13.43 -14.27 -5.91
C THR A 37 -12.05 -13.79 -6.31
N LYS A 38 -11.04 -14.63 -6.12
CA LYS A 38 -9.70 -14.32 -6.61
C LYS A 38 -9.64 -14.50 -8.11
N ARG A 39 -9.03 -13.52 -8.80
CA ARG A 39 -8.96 -13.51 -10.27
C ARG A 39 -7.52 -13.60 -10.77
N GLY A 40 -6.65 -14.28 -10.04
CA GLY A 40 -5.28 -14.45 -10.45
C GLY A 40 -4.40 -13.29 -10.03
N ARG A 41 -3.23 -13.22 -10.62
CA ARG A 41 -2.23 -12.22 -10.26
C ARG A 41 -2.09 -11.19 -11.35
N ASP A 42 -1.59 -10.02 -10.98
CA ASP A 42 -1.32 -8.96 -11.93
C ASP A 42 -0.20 -9.41 -12.89
N GLU A 43 -0.35 -9.09 -14.17
CA GLU A 43 0.64 -9.53 -15.17
C GLU A 43 2.00 -8.88 -14.98
N ARG A 44 2.01 -7.63 -14.55
CA ARG A 44 3.27 -6.89 -14.38
C ARG A 44 3.85 -7.07 -12.99
N GLN A 45 2.98 -7.28 -12.00
CA GLN A 45 3.41 -7.41 -10.61
C GLN A 45 2.80 -8.69 -10.06
N LYS A 46 3.50 -9.79 -10.22
CA LYS A 46 2.95 -11.12 -9.91
C LYS A 46 2.60 -11.28 -8.43
N GLU A 47 3.18 -10.49 -7.57
CA GLU A 47 2.89 -10.53 -6.14
C GLU A 47 1.55 -9.91 -5.79
N ARG A 48 0.96 -9.13 -6.72
CA ARG A 48 -0.30 -8.45 -6.49
C ARG A 48 -1.46 -9.37 -6.86
N GLN A 49 -2.34 -9.63 -5.89
CA GLN A 49 -3.51 -10.47 -6.11
C GLN A 49 -4.67 -9.62 -6.64
N ARG A 50 -5.34 -10.10 -7.66
CA ARG A 50 -6.52 -9.46 -8.22
C ARG A 50 -7.77 -10.17 -7.73
N TYR A 51 -8.86 -9.43 -7.60
CA TYR A 51 -10.12 -9.92 -7.08
C TYR A 51 -11.28 -9.43 -7.92
N GLU A 52 -12.41 -10.13 -7.79
CA GLU A 52 -13.66 -9.71 -8.39
C GLU A 52 -14.76 -9.79 -7.35
N CYS A 53 -15.55 -8.73 -7.23
CA CYS A 53 -16.67 -8.71 -6.31
C CYS A 53 -17.91 -9.32 -7.00
N LYS A 54 -18.50 -10.32 -6.39
CA LYS A 54 -19.72 -10.92 -6.92
C LYS A 54 -20.93 -10.05 -6.67
N GLY A 55 -20.85 -9.14 -5.70
CA GLY A 55 -21.96 -8.25 -5.38
C GLY A 55 -22.16 -7.17 -6.43
N CYS A 56 -21.10 -6.48 -6.82
CA CYS A 56 -21.20 -5.38 -7.78
C CYS A 56 -20.53 -5.65 -9.12
N GLY A 57 -19.83 -6.78 -9.25
CA GLY A 57 -19.19 -7.17 -10.50
C GLY A 57 -17.89 -6.47 -10.82
N ARG A 58 -17.42 -5.57 -9.94
CA ARG A 58 -16.20 -4.83 -10.20
C ARG A 58 -14.98 -5.62 -9.80
N GLN A 59 -13.89 -5.32 -10.48
CA GLN A 59 -12.59 -5.92 -10.15
C GLN A 59 -11.75 -4.92 -9.36
N PHE A 60 -10.90 -5.46 -8.52
CA PHE A 60 -9.96 -4.65 -7.73
C PHE A 60 -8.76 -5.51 -7.40
N ASP A 61 -7.74 -4.93 -6.77
CA ASP A 61 -6.56 -5.68 -6.38
C ASP A 61 -6.12 -5.25 -4.97
N ASP A 62 -4.97 -5.79 -4.54
CA ASP A 62 -4.46 -5.52 -3.21
C ASP A 62 -4.26 -4.03 -2.92
N LEU A 63 -4.05 -3.22 -3.94
CA LEU A 63 -3.75 -1.79 -3.76
C LEU A 63 -4.92 -0.87 -4.08
N SER A 64 -6.00 -1.39 -4.67
CA SER A 64 -7.14 -0.56 -5.06
C SER A 64 -7.76 0.10 -3.83
N GLY A 65 -7.93 1.40 -3.88
CA GLY A 65 -8.49 2.17 -2.77
C GLY A 65 -7.52 2.48 -1.66
N THR A 66 -6.24 2.15 -1.84
CA THR A 66 -5.22 2.51 -0.87
C THR A 66 -4.42 3.71 -1.36
N ILE A 67 -3.62 4.27 -0.46
CA ILE A 67 -2.73 5.38 -0.84
C ILE A 67 -1.66 4.97 -1.83
N PHE A 68 -1.45 3.67 -2.02
CA PHE A 68 -0.42 3.15 -2.93
C PHE A 68 -0.89 3.10 -4.37
N GLU A 69 -2.18 3.19 -4.59
CA GLU A 69 -2.75 3.12 -5.94
C GLU A 69 -2.38 4.37 -6.74
N GLY A 70 -1.85 4.15 -7.93
CA GLY A 70 -1.55 5.26 -8.83
C GLY A 70 -0.29 6.05 -8.51
N HIS A 71 0.49 5.65 -7.53
CA HIS A 71 1.70 6.37 -7.18
C HIS A 71 2.90 5.89 -7.98
N HIS A 72 3.86 6.79 -8.19
CA HIS A 72 5.09 6.48 -8.90
C HIS A 72 6.01 5.58 -8.10
N GLN A 73 5.99 5.72 -6.78
CA GLN A 73 6.93 5.00 -5.94
C GLN A 73 6.54 3.54 -5.82
N PRO A 74 7.49 2.61 -5.96
CA PRO A 74 7.20 1.20 -5.73
C PRO A 74 6.69 0.96 -4.32
N LEU A 75 5.86 -0.06 -4.17
CA LEU A 75 5.33 -0.40 -2.85
C LEU A 75 6.45 -0.61 -1.83
N ARG A 76 7.57 -1.19 -2.28
CA ARG A 76 8.72 -1.42 -1.41
C ARG A 76 9.22 -0.14 -0.75
N VAL A 77 9.24 0.96 -1.52
CA VAL A 77 9.67 2.25 -0.98
C VAL A 77 8.72 2.72 0.11
N TRP A 78 7.42 2.56 -0.11
CA TRP A 78 6.43 2.91 0.89
C TRP A 78 6.59 2.08 2.17
N MET A 79 6.88 0.78 2.02
CA MET A 79 7.04 -0.08 3.18
C MET A 79 8.27 0.30 4.00
N VAL A 80 9.38 0.63 3.32
CA VAL A 80 10.58 1.08 4.02
C VAL A 80 10.31 2.42 4.71
N CYS A 81 9.58 3.32 4.05
CA CYS A 81 9.21 4.59 4.65
C CYS A 81 8.45 4.37 5.95
N LEU A 82 7.46 3.48 5.92
CA LEU A 82 6.67 3.16 7.11
C LEU A 82 7.56 2.60 8.23
N TYR A 83 8.49 1.71 7.88
CA TYR A 83 9.40 1.13 8.85
C TYR A 83 10.25 2.24 9.51
N LEU A 84 10.80 3.15 8.69
CA LEU A 84 11.64 4.22 9.21
C LEU A 84 10.85 5.20 10.09
N MET A 85 9.58 5.41 9.78
CA MET A 85 8.71 6.20 10.65
C MET A 85 8.58 5.54 12.02
N GLY A 86 8.47 4.21 12.04
CA GLY A 86 8.39 3.48 13.29
C GLY A 86 9.64 3.60 14.14
N LEU A 87 10.77 3.93 13.52
CA LEU A 87 12.02 4.17 14.22
C LEU A 87 12.17 5.64 14.66
N ASN A 88 11.13 6.44 14.44
CA ASN A 88 11.10 7.87 14.82
C ASN A 88 12.14 8.72 14.10
N LEU A 89 12.47 8.35 12.87
CA LEU A 89 13.37 9.17 12.07
C LEU A 89 12.63 10.38 11.52
N SER A 90 13.36 11.48 11.37
CA SER A 90 12.79 12.69 10.78
C SER A 90 12.57 12.50 9.28
N ASN A 91 11.73 13.37 8.70
CA ASN A 91 11.51 13.32 7.25
C ASN A 91 12.82 13.52 6.48
N ALA A 92 13.71 14.36 6.98
CA ALA A 92 15.00 14.57 6.33
C ALA A 92 15.84 13.30 6.36
N GLN A 93 15.83 12.58 7.48
CA GLN A 93 16.56 11.32 7.58
C GLN A 93 15.97 10.25 6.67
N ILE A 94 14.65 10.17 6.62
CA ILE A 94 13.97 9.20 5.75
C ILE A 94 14.28 9.52 4.29
N ALA A 95 14.24 10.80 3.91
CA ALA A 95 14.55 11.20 2.55
C ALA A 95 15.97 10.80 2.16
N ALA A 96 16.92 10.95 3.06
CA ALA A 96 18.29 10.56 2.80
C ALA A 96 18.41 9.05 2.59
N GLU A 97 17.72 8.27 3.43
CA GLU A 97 17.76 6.80 3.32
C GLU A 97 17.11 6.31 2.03
N LEU A 98 16.01 6.93 1.63
CA LEU A 98 15.27 6.51 0.44
C LEU A 98 15.79 7.17 -0.83
N GLU A 99 16.70 8.12 -0.71
CA GLU A 99 17.24 8.89 -1.84
C GLU A 99 16.12 9.63 -2.57
N LEU A 100 15.22 10.20 -1.78
CA LEU A 100 14.10 10.99 -2.28
C LEU A 100 14.22 12.43 -1.78
N ASN A 101 13.48 13.34 -2.40
CA ASN A 101 13.47 14.69 -1.90
C ASN A 101 12.56 14.78 -0.67
N LYS A 102 12.78 15.80 0.14
CA LYS A 102 12.07 15.95 1.39
C LYS A 102 10.57 16.17 1.19
N ALA A 103 10.20 16.88 0.12
CA ALA A 103 8.79 17.15 -0.15
C ALA A 103 8.02 15.85 -0.42
N ASP A 104 8.62 14.93 -1.19
CA ASP A 104 8.00 13.65 -1.45
C ASP A 104 7.83 12.86 -0.16
N VAL A 105 8.85 12.85 0.69
CA VAL A 105 8.78 12.13 1.95
C VAL A 105 7.73 12.73 2.88
N GLN A 106 7.61 14.07 2.91
CA GLN A 106 6.57 14.69 3.72
C GLN A 106 5.18 14.25 3.28
N SER A 107 4.95 14.17 1.98
CA SER A 107 3.68 13.70 1.45
C SER A 107 3.43 12.25 1.82
N MET A 108 4.45 11.40 1.65
CA MET A 108 4.33 9.98 1.96
C MET A 108 4.04 9.72 3.43
N THR A 109 4.81 10.37 4.33
CA THR A 109 4.63 10.15 5.75
C THR A 109 3.28 10.66 6.22
N LYS A 110 2.81 11.77 5.65
CA LYS A 110 1.49 12.29 5.99
C LYS A 110 0.40 11.27 5.63
N GLN A 111 0.47 10.73 4.42
CA GLN A 111 -0.51 9.75 3.98
C GLN A 111 -0.46 8.47 4.83
N LEU A 112 0.74 8.03 5.17
CA LEU A 112 0.89 6.82 5.99
C LEU A 112 0.33 7.02 7.40
N ARG A 113 0.48 8.23 7.96
CA ARG A 113 -0.11 8.53 9.27
C ARG A 113 -1.61 8.52 9.24
N GLU A 114 -2.20 8.89 8.13
CA GLU A 114 -3.65 8.94 7.98
C GLU A 114 -4.25 7.58 7.70
N GLY A 115 -3.42 6.58 7.38
CA GLY A 115 -3.86 5.23 7.13
C GLY A 115 -3.73 4.85 5.69
N ILE A 116 -3.51 3.55 5.44
CA ILE A 116 -3.24 3.09 4.08
C ILE A 116 -4.51 3.02 3.23
N VAL A 117 -5.68 2.90 3.85
CA VAL A 117 -6.93 2.92 3.10
C VAL A 117 -7.40 4.35 3.02
N ALA A 118 -7.57 4.84 1.79
CA ALA A 118 -8.00 6.21 1.59
C ALA A 118 -9.37 6.39 2.24
N LYS A 119 -9.46 7.36 3.14
CA LYS A 119 -10.74 7.66 3.76
C LYS A 119 -11.62 8.34 2.76
N LYS A 120 -12.84 7.88 2.66
CA LYS A 120 -13.80 8.60 1.86
C LYS A 120 -14.02 9.93 2.54
N SER A 121 -13.96 10.96 1.72
CA SER A 121 -14.25 12.26 2.20
C SER A 121 -15.56 12.23 2.91
N GLN A 122 -15.62 12.54 3.88
CA GLN A 122 -16.77 12.36 4.53
C GLN A 122 -17.61 13.40 4.51
N SER A 123 -17.33 13.29 3.78
CA SER A 123 -17.54 13.77 3.70
C SER A 123 -17.90 14.19 3.66
N SER A 124 -18.00 14.23 3.57
CA SER A 124 -18.05 14.29 3.59
C SER A 124 -18.11 14.57 3.56
#